data_9fc9e1e0ed13db3fedbe4d0b2d6137d5
#
_entry.id   9fc9e1e0ed13db3fedbe4d0b2d6137d5
#
_cell.length_a   1.000
_cell.length_b   1.000
_cell.length_c   1.000
_cell.angle_alpha   90.00
_cell.angle_beta   90.00
_cell.angle_gamma   90.00
#
_symmetry.space_group_name_H-M   'P 1'
#
loop_
_entity.id
_entity.type
_entity.pdbx_description
1 polymer ?
#
loop_
_entity_poly.entity_id
_entity_poly.type
_entity_poly.pdbx_seq_one_letter_code
_entity_poly.pdbx_strand_id
1 'polypeptide(L)'
;MTAFTTSRGRVAAVSDEQILNAYHWLADTEGVFCEPASASSVAGLLAHGLPVVEGAAAPESVVCVLTGHGLKDPDTALGKAPAVINCANDLSAVERAVFD
;
A
#
# COMPACT_ATOMS: atom_id res chain seq x y z
N MET A 1 -19.50 -16.85 8.14
CA MET A 1 -20.06 -17.20 6.82
C MET A 1 -21.24 -16.31 6.43
N THR A 2 -22.14 -15.93 7.36
CA THR A 2 -23.35 -15.13 7.09
C THR A 2 -23.06 -13.75 6.45
N ALA A 3 -22.00 -13.04 6.90
CA ALA A 3 -21.67 -11.72 6.38
C ALA A 3 -21.34 -11.74 4.87
N PHE A 4 -20.56 -12.72 4.41
CA PHE A 4 -20.21 -12.86 2.99
C PHE A 4 -21.42 -13.19 2.12
N THR A 5 -22.32 -14.06 2.63
CA THR A 5 -23.54 -14.41 1.92
C THR A 5 -24.47 -13.20 1.77
N THR A 6 -24.65 -12.45 2.86
CA THR A 6 -25.56 -11.28 2.88
C THR A 6 -25.00 -10.12 2.02
N SER A 7 -23.70 -9.87 2.08
CA SER A 7 -23.04 -8.78 1.33
C SER A 7 -22.68 -9.17 -0.10
N ARG A 8 -22.82 -10.42 -0.48
CA ARG A 8 -22.25 -11.00 -1.72
C ARG A 8 -20.74 -10.78 -1.81
N GLY A 9 -20.08 -10.72 -0.65
CA GLY A 9 -18.66 -10.51 -0.52
C GLY A 9 -17.83 -11.71 -0.95
N ARG A 10 -16.54 -11.49 -1.20
CA ARG A 10 -15.55 -12.52 -1.52
C ARG A 10 -14.36 -12.44 -0.59
N VAL A 11 -13.67 -13.57 -0.45
CA VAL A 11 -12.36 -13.65 0.18
C VAL A 11 -11.35 -14.01 -0.89
N ALA A 12 -10.23 -13.31 -0.91
CA ALA A 12 -9.11 -13.60 -1.78
C ALA A 12 -7.81 -13.60 -0.97
N ALA A 13 -6.80 -14.27 -1.47
CA ALA A 13 -5.47 -14.26 -0.91
C ALA A 13 -4.54 -13.42 -1.81
N VAL A 14 -3.58 -12.78 -1.19
CA VAL A 14 -2.47 -12.08 -1.84
C VAL A 14 -1.16 -12.57 -1.25
N SER A 15 -0.09 -12.54 -2.04
CA SER A 15 1.25 -12.94 -1.57
C SER A 15 1.90 -11.78 -0.80
N ASP A 16 2.93 -12.12 0.00
CA ASP A 16 3.74 -11.13 0.71
C ASP A 16 4.40 -10.13 -0.27
N GLU A 17 4.82 -10.61 -1.44
CA GLU A 17 5.37 -9.75 -2.49
C GLU A 17 4.33 -8.73 -2.99
N GLN A 18 3.10 -9.16 -3.24
CA GLN A 18 1.99 -8.28 -3.64
C GLN A 18 1.67 -7.25 -2.55
N ILE A 19 1.69 -7.67 -1.29
CA ILE A 19 1.49 -6.77 -0.14
C ILE A 19 2.59 -5.72 -0.07
N LEU A 20 3.86 -6.12 -0.16
CA LEU A 20 4.99 -5.20 -0.11
C LEU A 20 5.02 -4.24 -1.31
N ASN A 21 4.66 -4.70 -2.49
CA ASN A 21 4.53 -3.83 -3.67
C ASN A 21 3.43 -2.77 -3.46
N ALA A 22 2.27 -3.15 -2.95
CA ALA A 22 1.19 -2.22 -2.63
C ALA A 22 1.59 -1.24 -1.50
N TYR A 23 2.31 -1.73 -0.48
CA TYR A 23 2.84 -0.94 0.61
C TYR A 23 3.78 0.17 0.10
N HIS A 24 4.74 -0.16 -0.74
CA HIS A 24 5.65 0.82 -1.34
C HIS A 24 4.92 1.77 -2.28
N TRP A 25 4.01 1.25 -3.12
CA TRP A 25 3.22 2.08 -4.01
C TRP A 25 2.38 3.13 -3.26
N LEU A 26 1.76 2.76 -2.14
CA LEU A 26 1.01 3.68 -1.28
C LEU A 26 1.91 4.79 -0.71
N ALA A 27 3.11 4.45 -0.26
CA ALA A 27 4.05 5.42 0.28
C ALA A 27 4.55 6.38 -0.82
N ASP A 28 4.93 5.85 -1.98
CA ASP A 28 5.56 6.59 -3.06
C ASP A 28 4.57 7.48 -3.82
N THR A 29 3.33 7.00 -3.99
CA THR A 29 2.33 7.66 -4.85
C THR A 29 1.36 8.52 -4.04
N GLU A 30 0.94 8.04 -2.88
CA GLU A 30 -0.10 8.67 -2.06
C GLU A 30 0.45 9.27 -0.76
N GLY A 31 1.71 9.06 -0.43
CA GLY A 31 2.31 9.51 0.82
C GLY A 31 1.73 8.82 2.06
N VAL A 32 1.16 7.61 1.90
CA VAL A 32 0.52 6.86 2.98
C VAL A 32 1.47 5.83 3.56
N PHE A 33 1.83 6.00 4.82
CA PHE A 33 2.68 5.08 5.57
C PHE A 33 1.82 4.16 6.45
N CYS A 34 1.44 3.01 5.92
CA CYS A 34 0.65 2.01 6.62
C CYS A 34 1.48 0.81 7.07
N GLU A 35 0.95 0.00 7.98
CA GLU A 35 1.48 -1.32 8.29
C GLU A 35 1.43 -2.21 7.04
N PRO A 36 2.45 -3.03 6.73
CA PRO A 36 2.45 -3.88 5.54
C PRO A 36 1.21 -4.76 5.42
N ALA A 37 0.79 -5.43 6.50
CA ALA A 37 -0.43 -6.25 6.51
C ALA A 37 -1.70 -5.46 6.12
N SER A 38 -1.75 -4.16 6.43
CA SER A 38 -2.87 -3.27 6.07
C SER A 38 -2.95 -3.00 4.57
N ALA A 39 -1.83 -3.08 3.85
CA ALA A 39 -1.79 -2.89 2.41
C ALA A 39 -2.42 -4.05 1.63
N SER A 40 -2.81 -5.14 2.30
CA SER A 40 -3.43 -6.32 1.67
C SER A 40 -4.72 -5.99 0.91
N SER A 41 -5.52 -5.02 1.38
CA SER A 41 -6.73 -4.57 0.67
C SER A 41 -6.41 -3.92 -0.68
N VAL A 42 -5.38 -3.07 -0.72
CA VAL A 42 -4.88 -2.45 -1.96
C VAL A 42 -4.18 -3.47 -2.83
N ALA A 43 -3.37 -4.36 -2.25
CA ALA A 43 -2.74 -5.47 -2.97
C ALA A 43 -3.77 -6.36 -3.67
N GLY A 44 -4.87 -6.67 -2.99
CA GLY A 44 -5.99 -7.42 -3.57
C GLY A 44 -6.64 -6.70 -4.75
N LEU A 45 -6.86 -5.40 -4.62
CA LEU A 45 -7.41 -4.58 -5.70
C LEU A 45 -6.48 -4.53 -6.92
N LEU A 46 -5.18 -4.34 -6.69
CA LEU A 46 -4.18 -4.31 -7.77
C LEU A 46 -4.00 -5.67 -8.46
N ALA A 47 -4.06 -6.76 -7.70
CA ALA A 47 -3.86 -8.11 -8.22
C ALA A 47 -5.09 -8.69 -8.93
N HIS A 48 -6.29 -8.40 -8.42
CA HIS A 48 -7.54 -9.03 -8.86
C HIS A 48 -8.50 -8.08 -9.58
N GLY A 49 -8.18 -6.78 -9.60
CA GLY A 49 -9.04 -5.74 -10.17
C GLY A 49 -10.29 -5.45 -9.31
N LEU A 50 -11.19 -4.68 -9.88
CA LEU A 50 -12.45 -4.33 -9.23
C LEU A 50 -13.32 -5.57 -9.00
N PRO A 51 -13.99 -5.67 -7.85
CA PRO A 51 -14.93 -6.76 -7.59
C PRO A 51 -16.09 -6.69 -8.59
N VAL A 52 -16.29 -7.77 -9.32
CA VAL A 52 -17.42 -7.93 -10.23
C VAL A 52 -18.50 -8.77 -9.55
N VAL A 53 -19.68 -8.23 -9.45
CA VAL A 53 -20.88 -8.93 -8.97
C VAL A 53 -21.79 -9.14 -10.17
N GLU A 54 -22.13 -10.40 -10.45
CA GLU A 54 -23.01 -10.75 -11.58
C GLU A 54 -24.34 -10.01 -11.47
N GLY A 55 -24.75 -9.36 -12.56
CA GLY A 55 -25.98 -8.57 -12.63
C GLY A 55 -25.93 -7.20 -11.95
N ALA A 56 -24.77 -6.77 -11.45
CA ALA A 56 -24.57 -5.43 -10.90
C ALA A 56 -23.68 -4.58 -11.82
N ALA A 57 -23.89 -3.26 -11.80
CA ALA A 57 -22.96 -2.32 -12.43
C ALA A 57 -21.60 -2.34 -11.74
N ALA A 58 -20.54 -1.93 -12.47
CA ALA A 58 -19.23 -1.73 -11.87
C ALA A 58 -19.32 -0.67 -10.74
N PRO A 59 -18.57 -0.84 -9.64
CA PRO A 59 -18.61 0.12 -8.55
C PRO A 59 -18.04 1.48 -9.00
N GLU A 60 -18.71 2.56 -8.65
CA GLU A 60 -18.23 3.92 -8.90
C GLU A 60 -17.12 4.32 -7.95
N SER A 61 -17.07 3.71 -6.76
CA SER A 61 -16.08 3.96 -5.72
C SER A 61 -15.70 2.69 -5.00
N VAL A 62 -14.44 2.58 -4.63
CA VAL A 62 -13.90 1.49 -3.80
C VAL A 62 -13.21 2.09 -2.59
N VAL A 63 -13.51 1.56 -1.41
CA VAL A 63 -12.85 1.94 -0.15
C VAL A 63 -11.94 0.80 0.29
N CYS A 64 -10.63 1.07 0.34
CA CYS A 64 -9.65 0.18 0.94
C CYS A 64 -9.35 0.61 2.37
N VAL A 65 -9.63 -0.26 3.33
CA VAL A 65 -9.36 0.04 4.74
C VAL A 65 -7.92 -0.33 5.08
N LEU A 66 -7.12 0.67 5.48
CA LEU A 66 -5.76 0.50 5.98
C LEU A 66 -5.81 0.55 7.50
N THR A 67 -5.76 -0.61 8.14
CA THR A 67 -6.08 -0.78 9.56
C THR A 67 -4.97 -0.39 10.52
N GLY A 68 -3.69 -0.46 10.09
CA GLY A 68 -2.52 -0.21 10.92
C GLY A 68 -1.60 0.87 10.35
N HIS A 69 -0.93 1.58 11.27
CA HIS A 69 0.10 2.57 10.93
C HIS A 69 1.44 1.88 10.68
N GLY A 70 2.28 2.42 9.78
CA GLY A 70 3.59 1.88 9.43
C GLY A 70 4.58 1.74 10.60
N LEU A 71 4.44 2.56 11.62
CA LEU A 71 5.26 2.46 12.84
C LEU A 71 5.03 1.17 13.66
N LYS A 72 4.02 0.37 13.32
CA LYS A 72 3.82 -0.96 13.94
C LYS A 72 4.83 -2.00 13.44
N ASP A 73 5.42 -1.76 12.25
CA ASP A 73 6.47 -2.62 11.69
C ASP A 73 7.59 -1.75 11.10
N PRO A 74 8.43 -1.13 11.96
CA PRO A 74 9.53 -0.29 11.52
C PRO A 74 10.62 -1.08 10.78
N ASP A 75 10.80 -2.36 11.08
CA ASP A 75 11.86 -3.19 10.48
C ASP A 75 11.62 -3.39 8.97
N THR A 76 10.38 -3.61 8.56
CA THR A 76 10.03 -3.69 7.13
C THR A 76 10.29 -2.36 6.41
N ALA A 77 9.98 -1.23 7.03
CA ALA A 77 10.26 0.09 6.47
C ALA A 77 11.76 0.34 6.30
N LEU A 78 12.55 0.03 7.34
CA LEU A 78 14.00 0.25 7.35
C LEU A 78 14.76 -0.73 6.45
N GLY A 79 14.26 -1.95 6.31
CA GLY A 79 14.93 -3.02 5.54
C GLY A 79 15.03 -2.75 4.04
N LYS A 80 14.21 -1.86 3.50
CA LYS A 80 14.21 -1.43 2.09
C LYS A 80 14.29 0.09 1.92
N ALA A 81 14.52 0.83 3.01
CA ALA A 81 14.70 2.27 2.92
C ALA A 81 15.94 2.58 2.06
N PRO A 82 15.89 3.60 1.20
CA PRO A 82 17.07 4.08 0.51
C PRO A 82 18.12 4.53 1.53
N ALA A 83 19.39 4.42 1.15
CA ALA A 83 20.49 4.87 2.00
C ALA A 83 20.31 6.34 2.38
N VAL A 84 20.54 6.66 3.65
CA VAL A 84 20.56 8.05 4.10
C VAL A 84 21.77 8.74 3.51
N ILE A 85 21.54 9.80 2.74
CA ILE A 85 22.61 10.60 2.15
C ILE A 85 22.89 11.76 3.09
N ASN A 86 24.11 11.81 3.61
CA ASN A 86 24.59 12.94 4.41
C ASN A 86 25.10 14.04 3.49
N CYS A 87 24.66 15.26 3.67
CA CYS A 87 25.13 16.43 2.93
C CYS A 87 25.39 17.61 3.86
N ALA A 88 26.14 18.59 3.40
CA ALA A 88 26.33 19.84 4.13
C ALA A 88 25.01 20.62 4.21
N ASN A 89 24.88 21.46 5.25
CA ASN A 89 23.69 22.30 5.47
C ASN A 89 23.80 23.57 4.59
N ASP A 90 23.80 23.39 3.29
CA ASP A 90 23.70 24.46 2.30
C ASP A 90 22.87 24.00 1.09
N LEU A 91 22.26 24.96 0.39
CA LEU A 91 21.32 24.69 -0.69
C LEU A 91 21.95 23.83 -1.81
N SER A 92 23.16 24.19 -2.24
CA SER A 92 23.84 23.48 -3.34
C SER A 92 24.17 22.04 -2.99
N ALA A 93 24.53 21.75 -1.73
CA ALA A 93 24.78 20.39 -1.26
C ALA A 93 23.50 19.57 -1.22
N VAL A 94 22.39 20.17 -0.78
CA VAL A 94 21.07 19.52 -0.76
C VAL A 94 20.58 19.24 -2.18
N GLU A 95 20.70 20.22 -3.09
CA GLU A 95 20.32 20.03 -4.51
C GLU A 95 21.08 18.85 -5.14
N ARG A 96 22.40 18.78 -4.95
CA ARG A 96 23.19 17.65 -5.45
C ARG A 96 22.77 16.32 -4.85
N ALA A 97 22.49 16.28 -3.55
CA ALA A 97 22.08 15.06 -2.88
C ALA A 97 20.71 14.54 -3.34
N VAL A 98 19.83 15.43 -3.81
CA VAL A 98 18.47 15.09 -4.25
C VAL A 98 18.43 14.75 -5.75
N PHE A 99 19.19 15.44 -6.58
CA PHE A 99 19.03 15.38 -8.04
C PHE A 99 20.19 14.68 -8.79
N ASP A 100 21.29 14.44 -8.14
CA ASP A 100 22.42 13.68 -8.69
C ASP A 100 22.39 12.21 -8.23
#